data_cde6f1c58407c84b05381e84a259a2d5
#
_entry.id   cde6f1c58407c84b05381e84a259a2d5
#
_cell.length_a   1.000
_cell.length_b   1.000
_cell.length_c   1.000
_cell.angle_alpha   90.00
_cell.angle_beta   90.00
_cell.angle_gamma   90.00
#
_symmetry.space_group_name_H-M   'P 1'
#
loop_
_entity.id
_entity.type
_entity.pdbx_description
1 polymer ?
#
loop_
_entity_poly.entity_id
_entity_poly.type
_entity_poly.pdbx_seq_one_letter_code
_entity_poly.pdbx_strand_id
1 'polypeptide(L)'
;KAKLQAVENTMYAIETAMTEKGFTAEKAKEAQVLYVLALSDYAEQTDFVSKLAGCFTEDQTDEQLIAAVNSAFGTELKTEDYSKIMNSIRANSINTSGFTDPHSKNNLDLVEWAKQAQSHGWGYVWGSYGEVLTQKTLNSKAKQYPDEVGSKADFIKAHWLGRRTADCIGLIKGYGWLDTQTGAIEYGTNGMPDIGADTMYENATEKGTIDTLPEIPGLALWHSGHIGIYIGDGKVIHAANTQAGVILSDVSGSGFTHWLKIPYITYTENTESQ
;
A
#
# COMPACT_ATOMS: atom_id res chain seq x y z
N LYS A 1 0.71 -30.41 -8.52
CA LYS A 1 -0.48 -29.74 -9.11
C LYS A 1 -1.76 -30.02 -8.30
N ALA A 2 -2.10 -31.29 -7.97
CA ALA A 2 -3.34 -31.61 -7.23
C ALA A 2 -3.43 -30.94 -5.84
N LYS A 3 -2.35 -30.90 -5.07
CA LYS A 3 -2.33 -30.23 -3.75
C LYS A 3 -2.53 -28.70 -3.87
N LEU A 4 -1.92 -28.07 -4.87
CA LEU A 4 -2.11 -26.63 -5.09
C LEU A 4 -3.58 -26.32 -5.46
N GLN A 5 -4.16 -27.10 -6.34
CA GLN A 5 -5.58 -26.96 -6.71
C GLN A 5 -6.51 -27.16 -5.50
N ALA A 6 -6.22 -28.09 -4.60
CA ALA A 6 -7.02 -28.29 -3.38
C ALA A 6 -6.94 -27.04 -2.45
N VAL A 7 -5.78 -26.46 -2.30
CA VAL A 7 -5.59 -25.21 -1.53
C VAL A 7 -6.39 -24.07 -2.15
N GLU A 8 -6.27 -23.86 -3.46
CA GLU A 8 -7.01 -22.83 -4.20
C GLU A 8 -8.52 -22.99 -4.06
N ASN A 9 -9.04 -24.21 -4.19
CA ASN A 9 -10.45 -24.50 -4.01
C ASN A 9 -10.94 -24.18 -2.59
N THR A 10 -10.15 -24.52 -1.58
CA THR A 10 -10.48 -24.22 -0.18
C THR A 10 -10.44 -22.71 0.09
N MET A 11 -9.45 -22.00 -0.44
CA MET A 11 -9.38 -20.53 -0.32
C MET A 11 -10.59 -19.85 -0.97
N TYR A 12 -11.00 -20.31 -2.13
CA TYR A 12 -12.22 -19.82 -2.81
C TYR A 12 -13.50 -20.09 -1.99
N ALA A 13 -13.61 -21.29 -1.41
CA ALA A 13 -14.75 -21.63 -0.54
C ALA A 13 -14.80 -20.76 0.72
N ILE A 14 -13.64 -20.47 1.33
CA ILE A 14 -13.54 -19.55 2.48
C ILE A 14 -14.03 -18.15 2.09
N GLU A 15 -13.51 -17.61 0.98
CA GLU A 15 -13.91 -16.28 0.49
C GLU A 15 -15.42 -16.19 0.25
N THR A 16 -16.00 -17.21 -0.42
CA THR A 16 -17.43 -17.29 -0.67
C THR A 16 -18.22 -17.28 0.65
N ALA A 17 -17.85 -18.13 1.61
CA ALA A 17 -18.56 -18.23 2.89
C ALA A 17 -18.45 -16.93 3.73
N MET A 18 -17.30 -16.24 3.68
CA MET A 18 -17.12 -14.97 4.35
C MET A 18 -17.98 -13.88 3.70
N THR A 19 -18.00 -13.81 2.37
CA THR A 19 -18.81 -12.86 1.60
C THR A 19 -20.32 -13.08 1.83
N GLU A 20 -20.79 -14.32 1.84
CA GLU A 20 -22.19 -14.68 2.13
C GLU A 20 -22.63 -14.27 3.54
N LYS A 21 -21.71 -14.21 4.48
CA LYS A 21 -21.94 -13.69 5.84
C LYS A 21 -21.84 -12.16 5.95
N GLY A 22 -21.55 -11.45 4.86
CA GLY A 22 -21.45 -10.00 4.80
C GLY A 22 -20.09 -9.43 5.20
N PHE A 23 -19.07 -10.27 5.37
CA PHE A 23 -17.73 -9.80 5.70
C PHE A 23 -17.01 -9.17 4.50
N THR A 24 -16.08 -8.24 4.78
CA THR A 24 -15.25 -7.59 3.77
C THR A 24 -14.24 -8.57 3.13
N ALA A 25 -13.73 -8.21 1.95
CA ALA A 25 -12.65 -8.95 1.29
C ALA A 25 -11.38 -9.03 2.17
N GLU A 26 -11.12 -8.03 3.01
CA GLU A 26 -10.00 -8.06 3.96
C GLU A 26 -10.19 -9.14 5.02
N LYS A 27 -11.39 -9.24 5.63
CA LYS A 27 -11.70 -10.32 6.57
C LYS A 27 -11.69 -11.70 5.92
N ALA A 28 -12.12 -11.81 4.67
CA ALA A 28 -11.97 -13.05 3.91
C ALA A 28 -10.50 -13.45 3.74
N LYS A 29 -9.62 -12.49 3.44
CA LYS A 29 -8.16 -12.71 3.41
C LYS A 29 -7.60 -13.14 4.76
N GLU A 30 -8.05 -12.57 5.86
CA GLU A 30 -7.64 -13.00 7.22
C GLU A 30 -7.98 -14.48 7.47
N ALA A 31 -9.18 -14.92 7.08
CA ALA A 31 -9.60 -16.32 7.17
C ALA A 31 -8.75 -17.24 6.28
N GLN A 32 -8.43 -16.82 5.05
CA GLN A 32 -7.54 -17.56 4.15
C GLN A 32 -6.12 -17.67 4.72
N VAL A 33 -5.61 -16.63 5.36
CA VAL A 33 -4.31 -16.65 6.03
C VAL A 33 -4.29 -17.64 7.20
N LEU A 34 -5.30 -17.63 8.06
CA LEU A 34 -5.44 -18.61 9.14
C LEU A 34 -5.47 -20.05 8.61
N TYR A 35 -6.19 -20.29 7.52
CA TYR A 35 -6.21 -21.58 6.85
C TYR A 35 -4.81 -22.04 6.45
N VAL A 36 -4.08 -21.19 5.72
CA VAL A 36 -2.74 -21.54 5.21
C VAL A 36 -1.72 -21.71 6.34
N LEU A 37 -1.78 -20.87 7.37
CA LEU A 37 -0.79 -20.85 8.44
C LEU A 37 -0.98 -21.99 9.46
N ALA A 38 -2.21 -22.36 9.76
CA ALA A 38 -2.46 -23.19 10.93
C ALA A 38 -3.60 -24.21 10.79
N LEU A 39 -4.45 -24.09 9.80
CA LEU A 39 -5.67 -24.89 9.70
C LEU A 39 -5.72 -25.79 8.46
N SER A 40 -4.65 -25.91 7.71
CA SER A 40 -4.60 -26.73 6.49
C SER A 40 -4.95 -28.20 6.74
N ASP A 41 -4.58 -28.74 7.89
CA ASP A 41 -4.85 -30.12 8.28
C ASP A 41 -6.33 -30.39 8.62
N TYR A 42 -7.11 -29.33 8.82
CA TYR A 42 -8.56 -29.40 9.09
C TYR A 42 -9.43 -29.27 7.85
N ALA A 43 -8.84 -28.93 6.70
CA ALA A 43 -9.55 -28.59 5.48
C ALA A 43 -10.41 -29.73 4.91
N GLU A 44 -10.11 -30.99 5.24
CA GLU A 44 -10.88 -32.16 4.81
C GLU A 44 -12.15 -32.38 5.65
N GLN A 45 -12.34 -31.66 6.76
CA GLN A 45 -13.56 -31.72 7.56
C GLN A 45 -14.71 -31.06 6.80
N THR A 46 -15.86 -31.72 6.73
CA THR A 46 -17.02 -31.29 5.92
C THR A 46 -17.55 -29.91 6.32
N ASP A 47 -17.40 -29.54 7.60
CA ASP A 47 -17.86 -28.27 8.19
C ASP A 47 -16.74 -27.23 8.35
N PHE A 48 -15.53 -27.51 7.84
CA PHE A 48 -14.33 -26.66 8.03
C PHE A 48 -14.59 -25.18 7.70
N VAL A 49 -15.08 -24.91 6.49
CA VAL A 49 -15.28 -23.54 5.98
C VAL A 49 -16.31 -22.78 6.82
N SER A 50 -17.45 -23.41 7.11
CA SER A 50 -18.51 -22.79 7.93
C SER A 50 -18.08 -22.55 9.37
N LYS A 51 -17.30 -23.48 9.92
CA LYS A 51 -16.73 -23.39 11.26
C LYS A 51 -15.69 -22.27 11.38
N LEU A 52 -14.79 -22.15 10.39
CA LEU A 52 -13.83 -21.06 10.31
C LEU A 52 -14.54 -19.69 10.16
N ALA A 53 -15.48 -19.58 9.24
CA ALA A 53 -16.27 -18.35 9.07
C ALA A 53 -17.11 -18.00 10.32
N GLY A 54 -17.46 -19.00 11.13
CA GLY A 54 -18.14 -18.82 12.42
C GLY A 54 -17.27 -18.22 13.53
N CYS A 55 -15.96 -18.24 13.37
CA CYS A 55 -15.02 -17.60 14.32
C CYS A 55 -14.93 -16.08 14.15
N PHE A 56 -15.45 -15.53 13.06
CA PHE A 56 -15.34 -14.09 12.74
C PHE A 56 -16.55 -13.29 13.18
N THR A 57 -16.30 -12.08 13.68
CA THR A 57 -17.29 -11.01 13.94
C THR A 57 -16.77 -9.67 13.41
N GLU A 58 -17.63 -8.63 13.31
CA GLU A 58 -17.23 -7.35 12.69
C GLU A 58 -16.15 -6.59 13.47
N ASP A 59 -16.35 -6.40 14.78
CA ASP A 59 -15.47 -5.57 15.64
C ASP A 59 -14.57 -6.42 16.54
N GLN A 60 -13.97 -7.47 15.98
CA GLN A 60 -13.20 -8.45 16.72
C GLN A 60 -11.72 -8.08 16.77
N THR A 61 -11.12 -8.17 17.98
CA THR A 61 -9.66 -8.07 18.12
C THR A 61 -8.96 -9.36 17.69
N ASP A 62 -7.65 -9.28 17.41
CA ASP A 62 -6.85 -10.46 17.08
C ASP A 62 -6.91 -11.50 18.20
N GLU A 63 -6.90 -11.08 19.50
CA GLU A 63 -7.02 -11.97 20.65
C GLU A 63 -8.34 -12.73 20.66
N GLN A 64 -9.44 -12.03 20.39
CA GLN A 64 -10.78 -12.63 20.35
C GLN A 64 -10.91 -13.62 19.18
N LEU A 65 -10.36 -13.27 18.01
CA LEU A 65 -10.34 -14.18 16.86
C LEU A 65 -9.54 -15.43 17.14
N ILE A 66 -8.32 -15.30 17.65
CA ILE A 66 -7.46 -16.45 17.93
C ILE A 66 -8.04 -17.32 19.03
N ALA A 67 -8.66 -16.74 20.06
CA ALA A 67 -9.38 -17.50 21.07
C ALA A 67 -10.55 -18.30 20.48
N ALA A 68 -11.33 -17.71 19.58
CA ALA A 68 -12.42 -18.39 18.88
C ALA A 68 -11.92 -19.54 18.00
N VAL A 69 -10.85 -19.33 17.24
CA VAL A 69 -10.21 -20.35 16.39
C VAL A 69 -9.66 -21.48 17.23
N ASN A 70 -8.92 -21.19 18.30
CA ASN A 70 -8.37 -22.21 19.21
C ASN A 70 -9.50 -23.06 19.84
N SER A 71 -10.58 -22.41 20.26
CA SER A 71 -11.75 -23.12 20.80
C SER A 71 -12.43 -24.00 19.77
N ALA A 72 -12.59 -23.49 18.54
CA ALA A 72 -13.31 -24.21 17.48
C ALA A 72 -12.52 -25.40 16.94
N PHE A 73 -11.21 -25.28 16.79
CA PHE A 73 -10.35 -26.27 16.13
C PHE A 73 -9.44 -27.05 17.09
N GLY A 74 -9.42 -26.69 18.39
CA GLY A 74 -8.53 -27.32 19.37
C GLY A 74 -7.05 -27.01 19.11
N THR A 75 -6.75 -25.83 18.56
CA THR A 75 -5.39 -25.37 18.29
C THR A 75 -4.85 -24.55 19.46
N GLU A 76 -3.53 -24.33 19.47
CA GLU A 76 -2.82 -23.49 20.45
C GLU A 76 -2.09 -22.33 19.76
N LEU A 77 -2.80 -21.66 18.85
CA LEU A 77 -2.24 -20.49 18.13
C LEU A 77 -1.98 -19.36 19.12
N LYS A 78 -0.84 -18.71 18.96
CA LYS A 78 -0.50 -17.50 19.72
C LYS A 78 -0.94 -16.26 18.97
N THR A 79 -1.65 -15.38 19.66
CA THR A 79 -2.09 -14.09 19.09
C THR A 79 -0.91 -13.29 18.56
N GLU A 80 0.22 -13.26 19.28
CA GLU A 80 1.42 -12.53 18.85
C GLU A 80 1.95 -12.97 17.47
N ASP A 81 2.00 -14.27 17.22
CA ASP A 81 2.48 -14.84 15.96
C ASP A 81 1.52 -14.50 14.82
N TYR A 82 0.21 -14.63 15.06
CA TYR A 82 -0.82 -14.24 14.12
C TYR A 82 -0.77 -12.74 13.81
N SER A 83 -0.80 -11.89 14.84
CA SER A 83 -0.78 -10.43 14.68
C SER A 83 0.47 -9.94 13.95
N LYS A 84 1.63 -10.55 14.19
CA LYS A 84 2.87 -10.21 13.48
C LYS A 84 2.74 -10.47 11.98
N ILE A 85 2.17 -11.60 11.58
CA ILE A 85 1.97 -11.95 10.18
C ILE A 85 0.90 -11.05 9.55
N MET A 86 -0.24 -10.87 10.23
CA MET A 86 -1.33 -10.04 9.72
C MET A 86 -0.93 -8.57 9.59
N ASN A 87 -0.18 -8.02 10.53
CA ASN A 87 0.35 -6.67 10.43
C ASN A 87 1.28 -6.51 9.22
N SER A 88 2.09 -7.53 8.91
CA SER A 88 2.92 -7.52 7.69
C SER A 88 2.06 -7.56 6.42
N ILE A 89 1.00 -8.36 6.41
CA ILE A 89 0.07 -8.46 5.26
C ILE A 89 -0.71 -7.17 5.09
N ARG A 90 -1.29 -6.63 6.18
CA ARG A 90 -2.04 -5.36 6.18
C ARG A 90 -1.16 -4.19 5.73
N ALA A 91 0.07 -4.12 6.22
CA ALA A 91 1.04 -3.08 5.81
C ALA A 91 1.42 -3.14 4.33
N ASN A 92 1.29 -4.31 3.69
CA ASN A 92 1.57 -4.50 2.27
C ASN A 92 0.31 -4.53 1.39
N SER A 93 -0.89 -4.47 1.98
CA SER A 93 -2.13 -4.41 1.20
C SER A 93 -2.29 -3.05 0.53
N ILE A 94 -2.94 -3.06 -0.63
CA ILE A 94 -3.43 -1.85 -1.31
C ILE A 94 -4.95 -1.99 -1.35
N ASN A 95 -5.63 -1.06 -0.68
CA ASN A 95 -7.08 -1.01 -0.64
C ASN A 95 -7.58 0.07 -1.60
N THR A 96 -8.32 -0.34 -2.63
CA THR A 96 -8.90 0.57 -3.62
C THR A 96 -10.37 0.88 -3.35
N SER A 97 -10.96 0.35 -2.27
CA SER A 97 -12.38 0.58 -1.95
C SER A 97 -12.70 2.04 -1.58
N GLY A 98 -11.68 2.79 -1.13
CA GLY A 98 -11.80 4.23 -0.87
C GLY A 98 -11.54 5.12 -2.10
N PHE A 99 -11.27 4.54 -3.26
CA PHE A 99 -11.03 5.31 -4.47
C PHE A 99 -12.35 5.83 -5.04
N THR A 100 -12.34 7.08 -5.49
CA THR A 100 -13.52 7.76 -6.03
C THR A 100 -13.84 7.29 -7.46
N ASP A 101 -12.80 7.02 -8.26
CA ASP A 101 -12.92 6.46 -9.60
C ASP A 101 -11.73 5.52 -9.90
N PRO A 102 -11.83 4.26 -9.53
CA PRO A 102 -10.75 3.29 -9.75
C PRO A 102 -10.45 3.00 -11.23
N HIS A 103 -11.27 3.47 -12.15
CA HIS A 103 -11.06 3.30 -13.60
C HIS A 103 -10.24 4.43 -14.23
N SER A 104 -10.00 5.51 -13.50
CA SER A 104 -9.15 6.63 -13.93
C SER A 104 -7.97 6.84 -12.99
N LYS A 105 -6.95 7.55 -13.45
CA LYS A 105 -5.91 8.10 -12.58
C LYS A 105 -6.26 9.53 -12.28
N ASN A 106 -6.59 9.83 -11.03
CA ASN A 106 -7.06 11.15 -10.61
C ASN A 106 -6.40 11.61 -9.29
N ASN A 107 -6.52 12.89 -9.04
CA ASN A 107 -5.90 13.54 -7.88
C ASN A 107 -6.44 13.04 -6.52
N LEU A 108 -7.72 12.71 -6.41
CA LEU A 108 -8.34 12.30 -5.15
C LEU A 108 -7.88 10.90 -4.77
N ASP A 109 -7.84 9.98 -5.72
CA ASP A 109 -7.37 8.62 -5.50
C ASP A 109 -5.85 8.57 -5.27
N LEU A 110 -5.08 9.51 -5.86
CA LEU A 110 -3.67 9.70 -5.52
C LEU A 110 -3.49 10.09 -4.04
N VAL A 111 -4.38 10.93 -3.51
CA VAL A 111 -4.36 11.28 -2.08
C VAL A 111 -4.63 10.05 -1.20
N GLU A 112 -5.63 9.26 -1.54
CA GLU A 112 -5.93 8.02 -0.79
C GLU A 112 -4.79 7.00 -0.85
N TRP A 113 -4.17 6.84 -2.01
CA TRP A 113 -2.94 6.06 -2.17
C TRP A 113 -1.81 6.55 -1.27
N ALA A 114 -1.55 7.86 -1.25
CA ALA A 114 -0.50 8.44 -0.42
C ALA A 114 -0.79 8.26 1.08
N LYS A 115 -2.03 8.44 1.51
CA LYS A 115 -2.47 8.20 2.90
C LYS A 115 -2.27 6.74 3.31
N GLN A 116 -2.59 5.78 2.44
CA GLN A 116 -2.33 4.36 2.70
C GLN A 116 -0.83 4.09 2.82
N ALA A 117 -0.02 4.60 1.91
CA ALA A 117 1.43 4.44 1.97
C ALA A 117 2.02 4.97 3.29
N GLN A 118 1.55 6.13 3.74
CA GLN A 118 1.97 6.73 5.00
C GLN A 118 1.49 5.94 6.22
N SER A 119 0.21 5.58 6.30
CA SER A 119 -0.38 4.86 7.44
C SER A 119 0.16 3.43 7.56
N HIS A 120 0.50 2.78 6.45
CA HIS A 120 1.13 1.46 6.42
C HIS A 120 2.65 1.50 6.65
N GLY A 121 3.25 2.68 6.81
CA GLY A 121 4.66 2.85 7.11
C GLY A 121 5.56 2.33 5.99
N TRP A 122 5.27 2.70 4.74
CA TRP A 122 6.13 2.34 3.61
C TRP A 122 7.52 2.91 3.78
N GLY A 123 8.52 2.12 3.41
CA GLY A 123 9.91 2.52 3.46
C GLY A 123 10.33 3.38 2.28
N TYR A 124 11.55 3.92 2.39
CA TYR A 124 12.19 4.61 1.29
C TYR A 124 13.36 3.79 0.73
N VAL A 125 13.31 3.51 -0.56
CA VAL A 125 14.44 2.95 -1.32
C VAL A 125 14.49 3.63 -2.67
N TRP A 126 15.65 4.20 -3.02
CA TRP A 126 15.85 4.86 -4.30
C TRP A 126 15.54 3.94 -5.48
N GLY A 127 14.75 4.42 -6.44
CA GLY A 127 14.30 3.65 -7.60
C GLY A 127 13.14 2.69 -7.31
N SER A 128 12.53 2.71 -6.12
CA SER A 128 11.31 1.95 -5.82
C SER A 128 10.06 2.79 -6.00
N TYR A 129 8.91 2.11 -6.24
CA TYR A 129 7.67 2.75 -6.66
C TYR A 129 6.41 2.13 -6.01
N GLY A 130 6.56 1.51 -4.85
CA GLY A 130 5.47 0.89 -4.10
C GLY A 130 5.47 -0.63 -4.10
N GLU A 131 6.43 -1.26 -4.75
CA GLU A 131 6.63 -2.72 -4.69
C GLU A 131 7.11 -3.17 -3.31
N VAL A 132 6.81 -4.43 -2.95
CA VAL A 132 7.34 -5.04 -1.72
C VAL A 132 8.83 -5.33 -1.91
N LEU A 133 9.66 -4.79 -1.03
CA LEU A 133 11.10 -4.96 -1.08
C LEU A 133 11.50 -6.39 -0.72
N THR A 134 12.03 -7.12 -1.68
CA THR A 134 12.63 -8.44 -1.46
C THR A 134 14.16 -8.36 -1.35
N GLN A 135 14.81 -9.39 -0.81
CA GLN A 135 16.28 -9.46 -0.79
C GLN A 135 16.88 -9.39 -2.20
N LYS A 136 16.20 -10.02 -3.18
CA LYS A 136 16.61 -9.98 -4.59
C LYS A 136 16.55 -8.56 -5.14
N THR A 137 15.46 -7.83 -4.89
CA THR A 137 15.28 -6.45 -5.34
C THR A 137 16.28 -5.51 -4.66
N LEU A 138 16.50 -5.67 -3.34
CA LEU A 138 17.50 -4.90 -2.61
C LEU A 138 18.90 -5.09 -3.20
N ASN A 139 19.31 -6.34 -3.43
CA ASN A 139 20.62 -6.64 -4.02
C ASN A 139 20.78 -6.04 -5.43
N SER A 140 19.72 -6.05 -6.23
CA SER A 140 19.72 -5.44 -7.57
C SER A 140 19.86 -3.92 -7.50
N LYS A 141 19.05 -3.28 -6.64
CA LYS A 141 19.07 -1.82 -6.47
C LYS A 141 20.40 -1.34 -5.85
N ALA A 142 20.98 -2.10 -4.93
CA ALA A 142 22.30 -1.78 -4.34
C ALA A 142 23.43 -1.80 -5.38
N LYS A 143 23.35 -2.66 -6.39
CA LYS A 143 24.30 -2.66 -7.52
C LYS A 143 24.06 -1.52 -8.49
N GLN A 144 22.79 -1.20 -8.75
CA GLN A 144 22.39 -0.15 -9.68
C GLN A 144 22.66 1.25 -9.09
N TYR A 145 22.48 1.41 -7.80
CA TYR A 145 22.59 2.67 -7.04
C TYR A 145 23.51 2.49 -5.83
N PRO A 146 24.83 2.36 -6.05
CA PRO A 146 25.76 2.04 -4.97
C PRO A 146 25.80 3.10 -3.86
N ASP A 147 25.65 4.37 -4.20
CA ASP A 147 25.70 5.47 -3.23
C ASP A 147 24.36 5.66 -2.50
N GLU A 148 23.24 5.58 -3.21
CA GLU A 148 21.89 5.82 -2.66
C GLU A 148 21.33 4.59 -1.93
N VAL A 149 21.64 3.39 -2.39
CA VAL A 149 21.13 2.11 -1.85
C VAL A 149 22.23 1.25 -1.28
N GLY A 150 23.32 1.04 -2.02
CA GLY A 150 24.40 0.15 -1.61
C GLY A 150 25.03 0.54 -0.28
N SER A 151 25.39 1.81 -0.11
CA SER A 151 25.95 2.36 1.13
C SER A 151 25.00 2.28 2.35
N LYS A 152 23.71 2.08 2.12
CA LYS A 152 22.63 2.04 3.13
C LYS A 152 21.97 0.65 3.22
N ALA A 153 22.52 -0.35 2.54
CA ALA A 153 21.87 -1.65 2.37
C ALA A 153 21.56 -2.35 3.71
N ASP A 154 22.42 -2.25 4.70
CA ASP A 154 22.20 -2.84 6.03
C ASP A 154 21.03 -2.19 6.76
N PHE A 155 20.93 -0.87 6.71
CA PHE A 155 19.80 -0.14 7.28
C PHE A 155 18.50 -0.51 6.56
N ILE A 156 18.50 -0.48 5.22
CA ILE A 156 17.34 -0.81 4.40
C ILE A 156 16.88 -2.24 4.69
N LYS A 157 17.81 -3.18 4.78
CA LYS A 157 17.50 -4.58 5.12
C LYS A 157 16.86 -4.71 6.51
N ALA A 158 17.38 -3.99 7.49
CA ALA A 158 16.89 -4.08 8.86
C ALA A 158 15.49 -3.46 9.04
N HIS A 159 15.14 -2.42 8.28
CA HIS A 159 13.93 -1.63 8.50
C HIS A 159 12.85 -1.82 7.43
N TRP A 160 13.23 -2.04 6.18
CA TRP A 160 12.32 -2.01 5.04
C TRP A 160 12.13 -3.35 4.31
N LEU A 161 12.97 -4.36 4.57
CA LEU A 161 12.82 -5.66 3.93
C LEU A 161 11.44 -6.29 4.26
N GLY A 162 10.74 -6.75 3.22
CA GLY A 162 9.39 -7.29 3.35
C GLY A 162 8.28 -6.25 3.44
N ARG A 163 8.60 -4.95 3.38
CA ARG A 163 7.65 -3.84 3.32
C ARG A 163 7.58 -3.25 1.93
N ARG A 164 6.48 -2.56 1.63
CA ARG A 164 6.43 -1.71 0.44
C ARG A 164 7.37 -0.53 0.59
N THR A 165 8.00 -0.14 -0.51
CA THR A 165 8.96 0.98 -0.54
C THR A 165 8.72 1.84 -1.77
N ALA A 166 8.95 3.15 -1.63
CA ALA A 166 8.94 4.09 -2.74
C ALA A 166 10.03 5.14 -2.53
N ASP A 167 10.61 5.68 -3.60
CA ASP A 167 11.29 6.97 -3.54
C ASP A 167 10.28 8.12 -3.75
N CYS A 168 10.74 9.36 -3.72
CA CYS A 168 9.85 10.52 -3.75
C CYS A 168 8.95 10.55 -4.99
N ILE A 169 9.50 10.34 -6.19
CA ILE A 169 8.71 10.31 -7.42
C ILE A 169 8.08 8.92 -7.64
N GLY A 170 8.68 7.87 -7.13
CA GLY A 170 8.16 6.51 -7.17
C GLY A 170 6.83 6.38 -6.46
N LEU A 171 6.58 7.14 -5.41
CA LEU A 171 5.28 7.20 -4.75
C LEU A 171 4.15 7.66 -5.70
N ILE A 172 4.43 8.63 -6.56
CA ILE A 172 3.50 9.12 -7.59
C ILE A 172 3.40 8.13 -8.76
N LYS A 173 4.54 7.67 -9.28
CA LYS A 173 4.57 6.72 -10.41
C LYS A 173 3.90 5.39 -10.07
N GLY A 174 4.09 4.89 -8.85
CA GLY A 174 3.45 3.67 -8.37
C GLY A 174 1.92 3.75 -8.41
N TYR A 175 1.34 4.88 -8.03
CA TYR A 175 -0.09 5.12 -8.23
C TYR A 175 -0.47 5.12 -9.71
N GLY A 176 0.31 5.79 -10.55
CA GLY A 176 0.07 5.80 -12.00
C GLY A 176 0.09 4.40 -12.61
N TRP A 177 0.96 3.53 -12.12
CA TRP A 177 1.12 2.14 -12.59
C TRP A 177 0.24 1.12 -11.87
N LEU A 178 -0.58 1.54 -10.91
CA LEU A 178 -1.46 0.66 -10.16
C LEU A 178 -2.58 0.11 -11.05
N ASP A 179 -2.71 -1.21 -11.12
CA ASP A 179 -3.95 -1.86 -11.52
C ASP A 179 -4.90 -1.88 -10.30
N THR A 180 -5.97 -1.11 -10.37
CA THR A 180 -6.92 -0.97 -9.27
C THR A 180 -7.84 -2.18 -9.09
N GLN A 181 -7.93 -3.07 -10.06
CA GLN A 181 -8.72 -4.30 -9.97
C GLN A 181 -7.96 -5.40 -9.24
N THR A 182 -6.66 -5.50 -9.48
CA THR A 182 -5.81 -6.56 -8.92
C THR A 182 -4.96 -6.07 -7.73
N GLY A 183 -4.78 -4.76 -7.57
CA GLY A 183 -3.84 -4.17 -6.62
C GLY A 183 -2.37 -4.35 -7.03
N ALA A 184 -2.09 -4.83 -8.24
CA ALA A 184 -0.73 -4.96 -8.76
C ALA A 184 -0.20 -3.62 -9.27
N ILE A 185 1.10 -3.39 -9.12
CA ILE A 185 1.78 -2.23 -9.70
C ILE A 185 2.51 -2.72 -10.95
N GLU A 186 2.02 -2.32 -12.10
CA GLU A 186 2.53 -2.74 -13.41
C GLU A 186 3.37 -1.63 -14.02
N TYR A 187 4.68 -1.76 -13.89
CA TYR A 187 5.66 -0.78 -14.37
C TYR A 187 5.41 -0.33 -15.80
N GLY A 188 5.36 1.00 -16.02
CA GLY A 188 5.26 1.61 -17.34
C GLY A 188 3.85 1.58 -17.96
N THR A 189 2.80 1.29 -17.18
CA THR A 189 1.40 1.26 -17.67
C THR A 189 0.68 2.59 -17.49
N ASN A 190 -0.57 2.65 -17.94
CA ASN A 190 -1.54 3.74 -17.75
C ASN A 190 -1.04 5.13 -18.21
N GLY A 191 -0.07 5.19 -19.13
CA GLY A 191 0.47 6.45 -19.65
C GLY A 191 1.36 7.24 -18.67
N MET A 192 1.63 6.70 -17.48
CA MET A 192 2.57 7.29 -16.53
C MET A 192 4.02 6.96 -16.95
N PRO A 193 4.84 7.96 -17.34
CA PRO A 193 6.22 7.72 -17.76
C PRO A 193 7.14 7.44 -16.56
N ASP A 194 8.24 6.73 -16.80
CA ASP A 194 9.31 6.59 -15.83
C ASP A 194 10.29 7.77 -15.92
N ILE A 195 9.98 8.83 -15.17
CA ILE A 195 10.73 10.08 -15.12
C ILE A 195 11.07 10.46 -13.68
N GLY A 196 12.05 11.35 -13.52
CA GLY A 196 12.45 11.91 -12.23
C GLY A 196 11.55 13.06 -11.76
N ALA A 197 11.74 13.48 -10.51
CA ALA A 197 10.98 14.56 -9.89
C ALA A 197 11.12 15.91 -10.66
N ASP A 198 12.34 16.23 -11.08
CA ASP A 198 12.61 17.48 -11.82
C ASP A 198 11.95 17.45 -13.20
N THR A 199 12.02 16.32 -13.92
CA THR A 199 11.34 16.16 -15.21
C THR A 199 9.82 16.20 -15.07
N MET A 200 9.25 15.67 -13.98
CA MET A 200 7.82 15.79 -13.69
C MET A 200 7.42 17.26 -13.55
N TYR A 201 8.21 18.04 -12.82
CA TYR A 201 7.99 19.49 -12.68
C TYR A 201 8.16 20.24 -14.00
N GLU A 202 9.17 19.91 -14.79
CA GLU A 202 9.41 20.51 -16.10
C GLU A 202 8.26 20.30 -17.07
N ASN A 203 7.74 19.07 -17.12
CA ASN A 203 6.63 18.67 -18.01
C ASN A 203 5.28 19.26 -17.60
N ALA A 204 5.12 19.74 -16.38
CA ALA A 204 3.86 20.32 -15.92
C ALA A 204 3.58 21.68 -16.58
N THR A 205 2.37 21.83 -17.10
CA THR A 205 1.89 23.08 -17.71
C THR A 205 1.20 24.02 -16.70
N GLU A 206 0.58 23.44 -15.67
CA GLU A 206 -0.03 24.17 -14.57
C GLU A 206 0.84 24.00 -13.32
N LYS A 207 1.51 25.07 -12.91
CA LYS A 207 2.42 25.11 -11.76
C LYS A 207 2.62 26.53 -11.28
N GLY A 208 3.05 26.69 -10.03
CA GLY A 208 3.35 27.98 -9.42
C GLY A 208 4.28 27.87 -8.23
N THR A 209 4.62 28.99 -7.63
CA THR A 209 5.40 29.06 -6.40
C THR A 209 4.55 28.63 -5.20
N ILE A 210 5.17 28.16 -4.15
CA ILE A 210 4.48 27.56 -3.00
C ILE A 210 3.53 28.55 -2.30
N ASP A 211 3.82 29.84 -2.33
CA ASP A 211 2.98 30.90 -1.79
C ASP A 211 1.66 31.09 -2.56
N THR A 212 1.56 30.55 -3.78
CA THR A 212 0.35 30.55 -4.60
C THR A 212 -0.36 29.18 -4.59
N LEU A 213 0.01 28.27 -3.69
CA LEU A 213 -0.56 26.92 -3.63
C LEU A 213 -2.08 26.96 -3.50
N PRO A 214 -2.85 26.46 -4.49
CA PRO A 214 -4.30 26.37 -4.36
C PRO A 214 -4.69 25.19 -3.46
N GLU A 215 -5.84 25.30 -2.81
CA GLU A 215 -6.39 24.22 -1.95
C GLU A 215 -6.99 23.10 -2.80
N ILE A 216 -6.15 22.40 -3.55
CA ILE A 216 -6.50 21.28 -4.41
C ILE A 216 -5.71 20.04 -3.98
N PRO A 217 -6.31 19.09 -3.24
CA PRO A 217 -5.64 17.85 -2.89
C PRO A 217 -5.20 17.05 -4.12
N GLY A 218 -4.03 16.43 -4.02
CA GLY A 218 -3.41 15.66 -5.12
C GLY A 218 -2.52 16.48 -6.05
N LEU A 219 -2.33 17.79 -5.80
CA LEU A 219 -1.22 18.52 -6.39
C LEU A 219 0.10 17.92 -5.93
N ALA A 220 1.12 17.94 -6.78
CA ALA A 220 2.46 17.65 -6.34
C ALA A 220 3.14 18.92 -5.83
N LEU A 221 3.92 18.79 -4.76
CA LEU A 221 4.82 19.83 -4.25
C LEU A 221 6.24 19.44 -4.58
N TRP A 222 7.03 20.40 -5.04
CA TRP A 222 8.36 20.17 -5.59
C TRP A 222 9.41 21.17 -5.07
N HIS A 223 10.60 20.69 -4.90
CA HIS A 223 11.86 21.43 -4.97
C HIS A 223 12.88 20.59 -5.74
N SER A 224 13.99 21.17 -6.21
CA SER A 224 14.97 20.44 -7.00
C SER A 224 15.38 19.10 -6.34
N GLY A 225 15.16 18.02 -7.08
CA GLY A 225 15.47 16.65 -6.66
C GLY A 225 14.44 15.98 -5.75
N HIS A 226 13.33 16.64 -5.38
CA HIS A 226 12.35 16.06 -4.49
C HIS A 226 10.91 16.45 -4.82
N ILE A 227 9.96 15.56 -4.53
CA ILE A 227 8.53 15.76 -4.80
C ILE A 227 7.68 15.07 -3.74
N GLY A 228 6.51 15.64 -3.44
CA GLY A 228 5.52 15.09 -2.51
C GLY A 228 4.10 15.31 -3.03
N ILE A 229 3.11 14.76 -2.32
CA ILE A 229 1.69 14.82 -2.67
C ILE A 229 0.99 15.69 -1.64
N TYR A 230 0.44 16.82 -2.06
CA TYR A 230 -0.39 17.69 -1.24
C TYR A 230 -1.73 17.02 -0.94
N ILE A 231 -2.11 16.93 0.32
CA ILE A 231 -3.35 16.24 0.72
C ILE A 231 -4.43 17.18 1.24
N GLY A 232 -4.22 18.51 1.12
CA GLY A 232 -5.08 19.54 1.66
C GLY A 232 -4.60 20.05 3.03
N ASP A 233 -5.23 21.11 3.53
CA ASP A 233 -5.01 21.67 4.86
C ASP A 233 -3.54 21.94 5.22
N GLY A 234 -2.73 22.36 4.24
CA GLY A 234 -1.31 22.63 4.44
C GLY A 234 -0.46 21.40 4.76
N LYS A 235 -0.91 20.20 4.39
CA LYS A 235 -0.23 18.93 4.64
C LYS A 235 0.27 18.28 3.34
N VAL A 236 1.42 17.62 3.43
CA VAL A 236 2.03 16.90 2.33
C VAL A 236 2.49 15.51 2.78
N ILE A 237 2.22 14.49 1.96
CA ILE A 237 2.78 13.15 2.13
C ILE A 237 3.89 12.96 1.10
N HIS A 238 5.04 12.51 1.54
CA HIS A 238 6.18 12.25 0.68
C HIS A 238 7.06 11.12 1.19
N ALA A 239 7.70 10.40 0.27
CA ALA A 239 8.77 9.48 0.62
C ALA A 239 10.03 10.34 0.84
N ALA A 240 10.35 10.59 2.12
CA ALA A 240 11.29 11.64 2.49
C ALA A 240 12.75 11.24 2.31
N ASN A 241 13.16 10.14 2.90
CA ASN A 241 14.52 9.61 2.84
C ASN A 241 14.57 8.18 3.40
N THR A 242 15.74 7.54 3.29
CA THR A 242 15.95 6.15 3.70
C THR A 242 15.60 5.87 5.17
N GLN A 243 15.83 6.83 6.07
CA GLN A 243 15.57 6.66 7.49
C GLN A 243 14.10 6.82 7.86
N ALA A 244 13.43 7.75 7.20
CA ALA A 244 12.07 8.14 7.55
C ALA A 244 10.98 7.36 6.79
N GLY A 245 11.27 6.90 5.55
CA GLY A 245 10.24 6.30 4.70
C GLY A 245 9.22 7.32 4.20
N VAL A 246 7.97 6.90 4.08
CA VAL A 246 6.85 7.75 3.68
C VAL A 246 6.25 8.41 4.91
N ILE A 247 6.25 9.74 4.94
CA ILE A 247 5.82 10.54 6.09
C ILE A 247 4.80 11.62 5.70
N LEU A 248 4.06 12.06 6.70
CA LEU A 248 3.23 13.26 6.67
C LEU A 248 4.03 14.43 7.22
N SER A 249 4.02 15.57 6.52
CA SER A 249 4.69 16.80 6.94
C SER A 249 3.78 18.01 6.77
N ASP A 250 4.08 19.08 7.50
CA ASP A 250 3.50 20.39 7.19
C ASP A 250 4.18 20.95 5.93
N VAL A 251 3.40 21.58 5.04
CA VAL A 251 3.97 22.30 3.89
C VAL A 251 4.87 23.42 4.36
N SER A 252 4.44 24.13 5.40
CA SER A 252 5.26 25.16 6.04
C SER A 252 6.50 24.52 6.68
N GLY A 253 7.69 24.95 6.24
CA GLY A 253 8.96 24.42 6.76
C GLY A 253 9.44 23.10 6.11
N SER A 254 8.70 22.52 5.18
CA SER A 254 9.09 21.28 4.48
C SER A 254 10.20 21.50 3.42
N GLY A 255 10.42 22.76 3.01
CA GLY A 255 11.40 23.11 1.97
C GLY A 255 10.87 23.03 0.54
N PHE A 256 9.62 22.62 0.34
CA PHE A 256 8.98 22.71 -1.01
C PHE A 256 8.87 24.17 -1.45
N THR A 257 9.17 24.41 -2.72
CA THR A 257 9.23 25.77 -3.30
C THR A 257 8.16 26.01 -4.34
N HIS A 258 7.63 24.97 -4.95
CA HIS A 258 6.64 25.04 -6.02
C HIS A 258 5.57 23.96 -5.87
N TRP A 259 4.44 24.21 -6.50
CA TRP A 259 3.38 23.23 -6.73
C TRP A 259 3.19 22.99 -8.23
N LEU A 260 2.61 21.83 -8.58
CA LEU A 260 2.25 21.52 -9.96
C LEU A 260 1.04 20.56 -10.00
N LYS A 261 0.28 20.64 -11.10
CA LYS A 261 -0.60 19.55 -11.52
C LYS A 261 0.23 18.50 -12.23
N ILE A 262 0.11 17.25 -11.80
CA ILE A 262 0.78 16.11 -12.43
C ILE A 262 0.17 15.91 -13.83
N PRO A 263 0.95 15.96 -14.93
CA PRO A 263 0.40 15.94 -16.30
C PRO A 263 -0.29 14.64 -16.70
N TYR A 264 -0.09 13.57 -15.94
CA TYR A 264 -0.47 12.20 -16.31
C TYR A 264 -1.67 11.67 -15.51
N ILE A 265 -2.33 12.52 -14.74
CA ILE A 265 -3.58 12.22 -14.03
C ILE A 265 -4.62 13.31 -14.30
N THR A 266 -5.89 12.98 -14.07
CA THR A 266 -6.98 13.95 -14.15
C THR A 266 -7.18 14.66 -12.82
N TYR A 267 -7.64 15.90 -12.87
CA TYR A 267 -8.00 16.68 -11.68
C TYR A 267 -9.50 16.87 -11.64
N THR A 268 -10.13 16.35 -10.61
CA THR A 268 -11.55 16.57 -10.30
C THR A 268 -11.65 17.57 -9.15
N GLU A 269 -12.61 18.48 -9.24
CA GLU A 269 -12.92 19.38 -8.13
C GLU A 269 -13.65 18.58 -7.03
N ASN A 270 -13.27 18.80 -5.78
CA ASN A 270 -13.99 18.22 -4.65
C ASN A 270 -15.36 18.90 -4.54
N THR A 271 -16.43 18.21 -4.91
CA THR A 271 -17.81 18.73 -4.81
C THR A 271 -18.36 18.70 -3.39
N GLU A 272 -17.55 18.37 -2.38
CA GLU A 272 -17.94 18.40 -0.95
C GLU A 272 -17.47 19.67 -0.26
N SER A 273 -18.08 20.80 -0.62
CA SER A 273 -18.09 22.03 0.21
C SER A 273 -19.22 22.94 -0.21
N GLN A 274 -20.44 22.61 0.22
CA GLN A 274 -21.50 23.57 0.50
C GLN A 274 -22.28 23.13 1.74
#